data_6a4a08f1cd3420128ca39ae6a38d4b9e
#
_entry.id   6a4a08f1cd3420128ca39ae6a38d4b9e
#
_cell.length_a   1.000
_cell.length_b   1.000
_cell.length_c   1.000
_cell.angle_alpha   90.00
_cell.angle_beta   90.00
_cell.angle_gamma   90.00
#
_symmetry.space_group_name_H-M   'P 1'
#
loop_
_entity.id
_entity.type
_entity.pdbx_description
1 polymer ?
#
loop_
_entity_poly.entity_id
_entity_poly.type
_entity_poly.pdbx_seq_one_letter_code
_entity_poly.pdbx_strand_id
1 'polypeptide(L)'
;MLPPMTERLQKLLASAGHGSRRGIEDWIRAGRVTINDRVAALGDRAEITDRICLDGKPLDLGGRKDAIEVLLYHKPVGEMTTRNDPEGRPTVFERLPPPASGRWIVVGRLDVNTSGLLLFTNDGELAHRLMHPSTEIRREYLVRLRGSPPDEVLERLRVGVELEDGLANFDAIQVESTEGSHTWIRVSLHEGRNREVRRLFEHEGFVVSRLTRIRYGSVELPRDLRASGCKNLTRAEISELARLAGIE
;
A
#
# COMPACT_ATOMS: atom_id res chain seq x y z
N MET A 1 -0.09 1.57 -36.57
CA MET A 1 -1.21 1.06 -35.78
C MET A 1 -0.56 0.35 -34.57
N LEU A 2 -0.69 0.89 -33.36
CA LEU A 2 -0.18 0.23 -32.16
C LEU A 2 -0.94 -1.09 -31.99
N PRO A 3 -0.28 -2.19 -31.56
CA PRO A 3 -0.98 -3.45 -31.31
C PRO A 3 -2.05 -3.25 -30.24
N PRO A 4 -3.19 -3.93 -30.36
CA PRO A 4 -4.27 -3.80 -29.39
C PRO A 4 -3.76 -4.17 -27.99
N MET A 5 -4.00 -3.29 -27.04
CA MET A 5 -3.54 -3.49 -25.65
C MET A 5 -4.47 -4.44 -24.92
N THR A 6 -4.31 -5.73 -25.16
CA THR A 6 -5.05 -6.76 -24.43
C THR A 6 -4.53 -6.88 -23.01
N GLU A 7 -5.41 -6.88 -22.02
CA GLU A 7 -5.10 -7.14 -20.62
C GLU A 7 -5.72 -8.45 -20.12
N ARG A 8 -5.23 -9.01 -19.02
CA ARG A 8 -5.90 -10.12 -18.35
C ARG A 8 -7.30 -9.68 -17.91
N LEU A 9 -8.32 -10.48 -18.24
CA LEU A 9 -9.73 -10.15 -18.01
C LEU A 9 -10.00 -9.70 -16.56
N GLN A 10 -9.48 -10.43 -15.56
CA GLN A 10 -9.66 -10.05 -14.17
C GLN A 10 -8.97 -8.72 -13.80
N LYS A 11 -7.87 -8.35 -14.50
CA LYS A 11 -7.22 -7.05 -14.29
C LYS A 11 -8.09 -5.95 -14.89
N LEU A 12 -8.55 -6.11 -16.12
CA LEU A 12 -9.41 -5.15 -16.82
C LEU A 12 -10.68 -4.84 -16.03
N LEU A 13 -11.41 -5.87 -15.61
CA LEU A 13 -12.64 -5.72 -14.83
C LEU A 13 -12.40 -5.12 -13.43
N ALA A 14 -11.29 -5.48 -12.78
CA ALA A 14 -10.96 -4.90 -11.49
C ALA A 14 -10.58 -3.41 -11.62
N SER A 15 -9.91 -3.00 -12.69
CA SER A 15 -9.59 -1.60 -12.98
C SER A 15 -10.85 -0.79 -13.28
N ALA A 16 -11.85 -1.40 -13.93
CA ALA A 16 -13.17 -0.81 -14.16
C ALA A 16 -14.07 -0.77 -12.90
N GLY A 17 -13.58 -1.25 -11.76
CA GLY A 17 -14.30 -1.14 -10.48
C GLY A 17 -15.28 -2.28 -10.17
N HIS A 18 -15.45 -3.28 -11.04
CA HIS A 18 -16.44 -4.34 -10.88
C HIS A 18 -16.14 -5.32 -9.73
N GLY A 19 -14.91 -5.35 -9.17
CA GLY A 19 -14.61 -6.24 -8.08
C GLY A 19 -13.12 -6.40 -7.80
N SER A 20 -12.76 -7.32 -6.89
CA SER A 20 -11.36 -7.70 -6.70
C SER A 20 -10.92 -8.67 -7.81
N ARG A 21 -9.63 -8.70 -8.15
CA ARG A 21 -9.11 -9.67 -9.15
C ARG A 21 -9.49 -11.10 -8.78
N ARG A 22 -9.35 -11.50 -7.52
CA ARG A 22 -9.74 -12.84 -7.03
C ARG A 22 -11.24 -13.08 -7.11
N GLY A 23 -12.08 -12.12 -6.69
CA GLY A 23 -13.54 -12.25 -6.82
C GLY A 23 -13.99 -12.37 -8.27
N ILE A 24 -13.33 -11.66 -9.19
CA ILE A 24 -13.60 -11.79 -10.64
C ILE A 24 -13.13 -13.15 -11.16
N GLU A 25 -11.99 -13.66 -10.70
CA GLU A 25 -11.56 -15.03 -11.02
C GLU A 25 -12.58 -16.09 -10.55
N ASP A 26 -13.22 -15.87 -9.39
CA ASP A 26 -14.29 -16.76 -8.92
C ASP A 26 -15.53 -16.70 -9.83
N TRP A 27 -15.90 -15.50 -10.32
CA TRP A 27 -16.96 -15.38 -11.34
C TRP A 27 -16.61 -16.09 -12.64
N ILE A 28 -15.35 -15.99 -13.09
CA ILE A 28 -14.86 -16.69 -14.30
C ILE A 28 -14.90 -18.20 -14.09
N ARG A 29 -14.43 -18.72 -12.95
CA ARG A 29 -14.50 -20.16 -12.61
C ARG A 29 -15.94 -20.68 -12.57
N ALA A 30 -16.86 -19.84 -12.10
CA ALA A 30 -18.29 -20.18 -12.07
C ALA A 30 -19.00 -20.05 -13.43
N GLY A 31 -18.27 -19.72 -14.51
CA GLY A 31 -18.84 -19.59 -15.86
C GLY A 31 -19.79 -18.40 -16.05
N ARG A 32 -19.76 -17.43 -15.14
CA ARG A 32 -20.68 -16.29 -15.11
C ARG A 32 -20.27 -15.14 -16.03
N VAL A 33 -19.02 -15.13 -16.50
CA VAL A 33 -18.46 -14.05 -17.33
C VAL A 33 -18.38 -14.51 -18.79
N THR A 34 -18.79 -13.65 -19.70
CA THR A 34 -18.61 -13.87 -21.14
C THR A 34 -17.82 -12.74 -21.79
N ILE A 35 -17.04 -13.05 -22.82
CA ILE A 35 -16.34 -12.11 -23.69
C ILE A 35 -16.85 -12.36 -25.11
N ASN A 36 -17.46 -11.36 -25.75
CA ASN A 36 -17.99 -11.46 -27.13
C ASN A 36 -18.84 -12.74 -27.31
N ASP A 37 -19.74 -12.96 -26.35
CA ASP A 37 -20.69 -14.11 -26.30
C ASP A 37 -20.06 -15.49 -26.03
N ARG A 38 -18.74 -15.60 -25.84
CA ARG A 38 -18.03 -16.81 -25.39
C ARG A 38 -17.83 -16.80 -23.88
N VAL A 39 -18.07 -17.91 -23.20
CA VAL A 39 -17.77 -18.05 -21.77
C VAL A 39 -16.27 -17.89 -21.56
N ALA A 40 -15.91 -17.00 -20.62
CA ALA A 40 -14.53 -16.71 -20.30
C ALA A 40 -13.88 -17.82 -19.46
N ALA A 41 -12.59 -18.04 -19.70
CA ALA A 41 -11.75 -18.97 -18.93
C ALA A 41 -10.68 -18.19 -18.13
N LEU A 42 -10.14 -18.83 -17.07
CA LEU A 42 -9.01 -18.27 -16.33
C LEU A 42 -7.80 -18.06 -17.25
N GLY A 43 -7.25 -16.85 -17.20
CA GLY A 43 -6.13 -16.47 -18.06
C GLY A 43 -6.52 -15.76 -19.35
N ASP A 44 -7.79 -15.72 -19.69
CA ASP A 44 -8.29 -14.96 -20.85
C ASP A 44 -7.88 -13.49 -20.74
N ARG A 45 -7.67 -12.91 -21.92
CA ARG A 45 -7.35 -11.50 -22.13
C ARG A 45 -8.48 -10.84 -22.88
N ALA A 46 -8.69 -9.58 -22.63
CA ALA A 46 -9.70 -8.78 -23.29
C ALA A 46 -9.19 -7.35 -23.51
N GLU A 47 -9.88 -6.66 -24.41
CA GLU A 47 -9.70 -5.23 -24.70
C GLU A 47 -10.86 -4.43 -24.09
N ILE A 48 -10.65 -3.13 -23.94
CA ILE A 48 -11.70 -2.21 -23.46
C ILE A 48 -12.90 -2.15 -24.43
N THR A 49 -12.69 -2.51 -25.69
CA THR A 49 -13.69 -2.54 -26.76
C THR A 49 -14.49 -3.84 -26.79
N ASP A 50 -14.05 -4.87 -26.06
CA ASP A 50 -14.76 -6.15 -26.01
C ASP A 50 -16.06 -6.02 -25.22
N ARG A 51 -17.09 -6.75 -25.70
CA ARG A 51 -18.35 -6.88 -24.98
C ARG A 51 -18.20 -7.92 -23.87
N ILE A 52 -18.07 -7.45 -22.63
CA ILE A 52 -17.96 -8.32 -21.46
C ILE A 52 -19.28 -8.27 -20.69
N CYS A 53 -19.82 -9.46 -20.36
CA CYS A 53 -21.05 -9.57 -19.57
C CYS A 53 -20.81 -10.40 -18.31
N LEU A 54 -21.53 -10.06 -17.24
CA LEU A 54 -21.67 -10.86 -16.02
C LEU A 54 -23.13 -11.28 -15.89
N ASP A 55 -23.39 -12.59 -15.85
CA ASP A 55 -24.76 -13.17 -15.82
C ASP A 55 -25.65 -12.60 -16.95
N GLY A 56 -25.08 -12.46 -18.16
CA GLY A 56 -25.76 -11.92 -19.34
C GLY A 56 -25.93 -10.40 -19.37
N LYS A 57 -25.56 -9.66 -18.29
CA LYS A 57 -25.64 -8.21 -18.24
C LYS A 57 -24.30 -7.60 -18.65
N PRO A 58 -24.29 -6.66 -19.62
CA PRO A 58 -23.05 -6.01 -20.05
C PRO A 58 -22.43 -5.20 -18.90
N LEU A 59 -21.13 -5.33 -18.78
CA LEU A 59 -20.32 -4.56 -17.84
C LEU A 59 -19.77 -3.31 -18.52
N ASP A 60 -19.90 -2.17 -17.89
CA ASP A 60 -19.26 -0.93 -18.35
C ASP A 60 -17.77 -0.99 -18.01
N LEU A 61 -16.92 -1.03 -19.01
CA LEU A 61 -15.47 -1.03 -18.85
C LEU A 61 -14.90 0.38 -18.67
N GLY A 62 -15.77 1.39 -18.67
CA GLY A 62 -15.41 2.77 -18.46
C GLY A 62 -14.35 3.25 -19.46
N GLY A 63 -14.75 3.77 -20.59
CA GLY A 63 -13.84 4.34 -21.60
C GLY A 63 -13.09 5.61 -21.15
N ARG A 64 -13.19 5.99 -19.90
CA ARG A 64 -12.42 7.07 -19.29
C ARG A 64 -11.34 6.46 -18.37
N LYS A 65 -10.08 6.72 -18.68
CA LYS A 65 -9.06 6.85 -17.62
C LYS A 65 -9.48 8.07 -16.80
N ASP A 66 -10.31 7.84 -15.80
CA ASP A 66 -10.57 8.87 -14.82
C ASP A 66 -9.25 9.28 -14.18
N ALA A 67 -9.17 10.53 -13.74
CA ALA A 67 -7.94 11.04 -13.15
C ALA A 67 -7.47 10.11 -12.02
N ILE A 68 -6.19 9.79 -12.01
CA ILE A 68 -5.60 9.04 -10.89
C ILE A 68 -5.81 9.85 -9.62
N GLU A 69 -6.42 9.21 -8.64
CA GLU A 69 -6.58 9.75 -7.30
C GLU A 69 -5.67 9.02 -6.34
N VAL A 70 -5.07 9.79 -5.44
CA VAL A 70 -4.32 9.25 -4.30
C VAL A 70 -4.82 9.93 -3.03
N LEU A 71 -5.23 9.10 -2.07
CA LEU A 71 -5.68 9.52 -0.76
C LEU A 71 -4.62 9.14 0.28
N LEU A 72 -4.14 10.12 1.03
CA LEU A 72 -3.39 9.92 2.24
C LEU A 72 -4.36 9.73 3.41
N TYR A 73 -4.15 8.70 4.19
CA TYR A 73 -4.87 8.39 5.41
C TYR A 73 -3.91 8.32 6.59
N HIS A 74 -4.23 9.03 7.66
CA HIS A 74 -3.50 8.87 8.92
C HIS A 74 -4.11 7.71 9.72
N LYS A 75 -3.63 6.50 9.45
CA LYS A 75 -4.11 5.29 10.14
C LYS A 75 -3.84 5.38 11.64
N PRO A 76 -4.85 5.25 12.51
CA PRO A 76 -4.65 5.07 13.94
C PRO A 76 -4.14 3.66 14.26
N VAL A 77 -3.69 3.45 15.50
CA VAL A 77 -3.53 2.11 16.08
C VAL A 77 -4.91 1.48 16.26
N GLY A 78 -5.00 0.16 16.11
CA GLY A 78 -6.23 -0.63 16.32
C GLY A 78 -7.01 -0.97 15.04
N GLU A 79 -6.76 -0.30 13.93
CA GLU A 79 -7.38 -0.65 12.65
C GLU A 79 -6.57 -1.67 11.85
N MET A 80 -7.27 -2.56 11.17
CA MET A 80 -6.69 -3.57 10.28
C MET A 80 -6.56 -3.06 8.86
N THR A 81 -5.43 -3.31 8.21
CA THR A 81 -5.22 -2.99 6.79
C THR A 81 -5.78 -4.13 5.91
N THR A 82 -7.08 -4.28 5.91
CA THR A 82 -7.85 -5.26 5.12
C THR A 82 -9.22 -4.73 4.77
N ARG A 83 -9.86 -5.28 3.73
CA ARG A 83 -11.26 -4.98 3.40
C ARG A 83 -12.25 -5.78 4.23
N ASN A 84 -11.84 -6.96 4.64
CA ASN A 84 -12.67 -7.85 5.44
C ASN A 84 -11.79 -8.46 6.53
N ASP A 85 -12.21 -8.31 7.76
CA ASP A 85 -11.55 -8.93 8.92
C ASP A 85 -12.45 -10.02 9.50
N PRO A 86 -12.00 -11.29 9.53
CA PRO A 86 -12.82 -12.38 10.05
C PRO A 86 -13.20 -12.24 11.52
N GLU A 87 -12.42 -11.46 12.29
CA GLU A 87 -12.63 -11.21 13.71
C GLU A 87 -13.51 -9.97 13.97
N GLY A 88 -13.96 -9.28 12.91
CA GLY A 88 -14.82 -8.10 13.02
C GLY A 88 -14.12 -6.86 13.62
N ARG A 89 -12.79 -6.80 13.60
CA ARG A 89 -12.05 -5.61 14.05
C ARG A 89 -12.21 -4.47 13.04
N PRO A 90 -12.16 -3.21 13.50
CA PRO A 90 -12.23 -2.04 12.60
C PRO A 90 -11.19 -2.11 11.49
N THR A 91 -11.59 -1.75 10.29
CA THR A 91 -10.71 -1.74 9.11
C THR A 91 -10.47 -0.32 8.61
N VAL A 92 -9.32 -0.13 7.95
CA VAL A 92 -8.97 1.17 7.34
C VAL A 92 -9.95 1.61 6.26
N PHE A 93 -10.77 0.70 5.70
CA PHE A 93 -11.70 1.03 4.61
C PHE A 93 -13.05 1.60 5.09
N GLU A 94 -13.39 1.43 6.36
CA GLU A 94 -14.71 1.85 6.90
C GLU A 94 -14.89 3.36 6.95
N ARG A 95 -13.79 4.12 7.03
CA ARG A 95 -13.80 5.57 7.20
C ARG A 95 -13.36 6.35 5.97
N LEU A 96 -12.98 5.66 4.89
CA LEU A 96 -12.53 6.35 3.69
C LEU A 96 -13.71 6.95 2.92
N PRO A 97 -13.60 8.19 2.42
CA PRO A 97 -14.54 8.71 1.45
C PRO A 97 -14.48 7.84 0.18
N PRO A 98 -15.58 7.71 -0.58
CA PRO A 98 -15.53 7.01 -1.86
C PRO A 98 -14.58 7.74 -2.83
N PRO A 99 -13.85 7.02 -3.72
CA PRO A 99 -13.15 7.67 -4.82
C PRO A 99 -14.16 8.21 -5.84
N ALA A 100 -13.74 9.17 -6.66
CA ALA A 100 -14.59 9.67 -7.75
C ALA A 100 -14.88 8.58 -8.79
N SER A 101 -13.94 7.64 -8.96
CA SER A 101 -14.13 6.49 -9.85
C SER A 101 -13.47 5.23 -9.31
N GLY A 102 -14.00 4.08 -9.68
CA GLY A 102 -13.45 2.79 -9.32
C GLY A 102 -13.54 2.48 -7.82
N ARG A 103 -12.43 2.05 -7.24
CA ARG A 103 -12.34 1.69 -5.80
C ARG A 103 -10.96 1.99 -5.24
N TRP A 104 -10.87 2.28 -3.97
CA TRP A 104 -9.59 2.41 -3.31
C TRP A 104 -8.81 1.09 -3.30
N ILE A 105 -7.54 1.18 -3.65
CA ILE A 105 -6.53 0.13 -3.53
C ILE A 105 -5.51 0.64 -2.53
N VAL A 106 -5.25 -0.11 -1.47
CA VAL A 106 -4.27 0.27 -0.47
C VAL A 106 -2.84 0.07 -0.99
N VAL A 107 -1.96 1.02 -0.73
CA VAL A 107 -0.54 0.97 -1.08
C VAL A 107 0.26 0.48 0.13
N GLY A 108 0.55 -0.80 0.14
CA GLY A 108 1.22 -1.47 1.25
C GLY A 108 0.30 -1.69 2.45
N ARG A 109 0.92 -2.00 3.57
CA ARG A 109 0.21 -2.28 4.82
C ARG A 109 0.89 -1.62 6.00
N LEU A 110 0.12 -1.38 7.04
CA LEU A 110 0.60 -1.11 8.40
C LEU A 110 -0.07 -2.11 9.33
N ASP A 111 0.69 -2.62 10.29
CA ASP A 111 0.18 -3.52 11.32
C ASP A 111 -0.87 -2.83 12.18
N VAL A 112 -1.69 -3.61 12.90
CA VAL A 112 -2.71 -3.10 13.83
C VAL A 112 -2.10 -2.15 14.87
N ASN A 113 -0.90 -2.44 15.36
CA ASN A 113 -0.17 -1.65 16.36
C ASN A 113 0.76 -0.57 15.75
N THR A 114 0.65 -0.29 14.46
CA THR A 114 1.41 0.75 13.75
C THR A 114 0.46 1.83 13.27
N SER A 115 0.81 3.08 13.52
CA SER A 115 0.06 4.25 13.06
C SER A 115 0.75 4.97 11.92
N GLY A 116 0.13 6.01 11.40
CA GLY A 116 0.74 6.95 10.48
C GLY A 116 0.26 6.85 9.04
N LEU A 117 1.10 7.29 8.14
CA LEU A 117 0.80 7.48 6.73
C LEU A 117 0.49 6.17 6.03
N LEU A 118 -0.70 6.05 5.49
CA LEU A 118 -1.13 4.98 4.61
C LEU A 118 -1.73 5.60 3.34
N LEU A 119 -1.28 5.15 2.17
CA LEU A 119 -1.77 5.64 0.89
C LEU A 119 -2.80 4.69 0.30
N PHE A 120 -3.78 5.27 -0.38
CA PHE A 120 -4.77 4.58 -1.21
C PHE A 120 -4.80 5.22 -2.58
N THR A 121 -5.02 4.45 -3.63
CA THR A 121 -5.23 4.97 -4.98
C THR A 121 -6.35 4.21 -5.68
N ASN A 122 -6.99 4.82 -6.66
CA ASN A 122 -7.92 4.15 -7.56
C ASN A 122 -7.20 3.47 -8.74
N ASP A 123 -5.88 3.73 -8.91
CA ASP A 123 -5.09 3.15 -9.99
C ASP A 123 -4.28 1.93 -9.53
N GLY A 124 -4.53 0.78 -10.17
CA GLY A 124 -3.91 -0.50 -9.80
C GLY A 124 -2.47 -0.64 -10.27
N GLU A 125 -2.05 0.10 -11.31
CA GLU A 125 -0.66 0.10 -11.79
C GLU A 125 0.21 0.93 -10.84
N LEU A 126 -0.25 2.12 -10.49
CA LEU A 126 0.43 2.96 -9.49
C LEU A 126 0.57 2.23 -8.15
N ALA A 127 -0.51 1.59 -7.66
CA ALA A 127 -0.44 0.81 -6.43
C ALA A 127 0.59 -0.32 -6.52
N HIS A 128 0.60 -1.06 -7.63
CA HIS A 128 1.54 -2.16 -7.85
C HIS A 128 2.99 -1.68 -7.86
N ARG A 129 3.28 -0.63 -8.64
CA ARG A 129 4.62 -0.06 -8.76
C ARG A 129 5.14 0.47 -7.43
N LEU A 130 4.32 1.22 -6.70
CA LEU A 130 4.68 1.75 -5.38
C LEU A 130 5.01 0.67 -4.35
N MET A 131 4.41 -0.52 -4.46
CA MET A 131 4.65 -1.63 -3.55
C MET A 131 5.73 -2.60 -4.00
N HIS A 132 6.12 -2.58 -5.29
CA HIS A 132 7.05 -3.56 -5.81
C HIS A 132 8.45 -3.35 -5.23
N PRO A 133 9.15 -4.41 -4.76
CA PRO A 133 10.48 -4.26 -4.16
C PRO A 133 11.51 -3.58 -5.05
N SER A 134 11.44 -3.80 -6.37
CA SER A 134 12.42 -3.22 -7.32
C SER A 134 12.32 -1.71 -7.49
N THR A 135 11.27 -1.06 -6.96
CA THR A 135 11.16 0.41 -7.00
C THR A 135 11.82 1.09 -5.82
N GLU A 136 12.23 0.31 -4.82
CA GLU A 136 12.98 0.77 -3.65
C GLU A 136 12.42 2.05 -3.01
N ILE A 137 11.09 2.16 -2.97
CA ILE A 137 10.44 3.35 -2.42
C ILE A 137 10.78 3.49 -0.94
N ARG A 138 11.48 4.57 -0.60
CA ARG A 138 11.89 4.87 0.77
C ARG A 138 10.71 5.13 1.68
N ARG A 139 10.75 4.54 2.90
CA ARG A 139 9.76 4.77 3.97
C ARG A 139 10.49 5.27 5.20
N GLU A 140 9.90 6.27 5.87
CA GLU A 140 10.46 6.76 7.13
C GLU A 140 9.47 6.54 8.26
N TYR A 141 10.03 6.16 9.41
CA TYR A 141 9.28 5.90 10.62
C TYR A 141 9.83 6.67 11.79
N LEU A 142 8.93 7.16 12.63
CA LEU A 142 9.23 7.63 13.97
C LEU A 142 8.96 6.49 14.95
N VAL A 143 10.01 6.08 15.66
CA VAL A 143 10.03 4.92 16.55
C VAL A 143 10.24 5.40 17.97
N ARG A 144 9.41 4.94 18.92
CA ARG A 144 9.64 5.12 20.33
C ARG A 144 10.11 3.81 20.93
N LEU A 145 11.35 3.77 21.39
CA LEU A 145 11.95 2.63 22.07
C LEU A 145 11.81 2.75 23.57
N ARG A 146 11.74 1.61 24.25
CA ARG A 146 12.01 1.52 25.68
C ARG A 146 13.53 1.41 25.86
N GLY A 147 14.11 2.30 26.66
CA GLY A 147 15.57 2.41 26.84
C GLY A 147 16.22 3.32 25.80
N SER A 148 17.53 3.41 25.89
CA SER A 148 18.38 4.18 24.98
C SER A 148 19.44 3.25 24.38
N PRO A 149 19.37 2.93 23.09
CA PRO A 149 20.37 2.11 22.44
C PRO A 149 21.70 2.88 22.38
N PRO A 150 22.83 2.24 22.71
CA PRO A 150 24.15 2.82 22.51
C PRO A 150 24.50 2.92 21.02
N ASP A 151 25.46 3.77 20.68
CA ASP A 151 25.84 4.04 19.28
C ASP A 151 26.29 2.77 18.54
N GLU A 152 26.93 1.82 19.23
CA GLU A 152 27.35 0.55 18.64
C GLU A 152 26.17 -0.31 18.15
N VAL A 153 25.04 -0.25 18.85
CA VAL A 153 23.78 -0.91 18.44
C VAL A 153 23.22 -0.24 17.20
N LEU A 154 23.18 1.10 17.19
CA LEU A 154 22.70 1.85 16.05
C LEU A 154 23.55 1.61 14.81
N GLU A 155 24.86 1.47 14.99
CA GLU A 155 25.77 1.17 13.89
C GLU A 155 25.56 -0.25 13.34
N ARG A 156 25.39 -1.28 14.19
CA ARG A 156 25.06 -2.63 13.72
C ARG A 156 23.76 -2.66 12.91
N LEU A 157 22.75 -1.91 13.36
CA LEU A 157 21.47 -1.78 12.64
C LEU A 157 21.59 -1.03 11.31
N ARG A 158 22.63 -0.20 11.11
CA ARG A 158 22.94 0.43 9.80
C ARG A 158 23.71 -0.52 8.88
N VAL A 159 24.69 -1.23 9.44
CA VAL A 159 25.48 -2.19 8.64
C VAL A 159 24.64 -3.40 8.23
N GLY A 160 23.75 -3.83 9.11
CA GLY A 160 22.82 -4.94 8.90
C GLY A 160 22.98 -6.05 9.93
N VAL A 161 21.86 -6.66 10.25
CA VAL A 161 21.75 -7.81 11.15
C VAL A 161 21.00 -8.93 10.46
N GLU A 162 21.35 -10.17 10.80
CA GLU A 162 20.71 -11.35 10.23
C GLU A 162 19.38 -11.61 10.91
N LEU A 163 18.29 -11.47 10.17
CA LEU A 163 16.94 -11.85 10.58
C LEU A 163 16.59 -13.23 10.00
N GLU A 164 15.49 -13.83 10.45
CA GLU A 164 15.05 -15.15 9.96
C GLU A 164 14.85 -15.23 8.43
N ASP A 165 14.56 -14.07 7.79
CA ASP A 165 14.32 -13.94 6.35
C ASP A 165 15.48 -13.24 5.61
N GLY A 166 16.68 -13.23 6.21
CA GLY A 166 17.94 -12.73 5.66
C GLY A 166 18.38 -11.39 6.23
N LEU A 167 19.54 -10.93 5.75
CA LEU A 167 20.15 -9.67 6.17
C LEU A 167 19.17 -8.50 6.01
N ALA A 168 19.06 -7.66 7.03
CA ALA A 168 18.21 -6.48 7.06
C ALA A 168 18.92 -5.32 7.77
N ASN A 169 18.70 -4.10 7.30
CA ASN A 169 19.32 -2.89 7.85
C ASN A 169 18.39 -1.68 7.70
N PHE A 170 18.72 -0.62 8.40
CA PHE A 170 18.17 0.70 8.12
C PHE A 170 19.08 1.49 7.19
N ASP A 171 18.51 2.16 6.19
CA ASP A 171 19.25 3.10 5.32
C ASP A 171 19.77 4.30 6.12
N ALA A 172 19.00 4.76 7.11
CA ALA A 172 19.38 5.84 8.02
C ALA A 172 18.72 5.67 9.38
N ILE A 173 19.45 6.06 10.41
CA ILE A 173 19.00 6.12 11.82
C ILE A 173 19.40 7.47 12.39
N GLN A 174 18.47 8.17 13.01
CA GLN A 174 18.70 9.43 13.69
C GLN A 174 17.99 9.44 15.04
N VAL A 175 18.72 9.67 16.12
CA VAL A 175 18.13 9.89 17.44
C VAL A 175 17.54 11.30 17.45
N GLU A 176 16.25 11.41 17.73
CA GLU A 176 15.53 12.69 17.79
C GLU A 176 15.52 13.27 19.20
N SER A 177 15.18 12.45 20.19
CA SER A 177 15.18 12.85 21.61
C SER A 177 15.22 11.63 22.53
N THR A 178 15.68 11.86 23.77
CA THR A 178 15.56 10.90 24.86
C THR A 178 14.77 11.55 25.99
N GLU A 179 13.66 10.92 26.36
CA GLU A 179 12.72 11.43 27.37
C GLU A 179 12.48 10.34 28.44
N GLY A 180 13.10 10.50 29.60
CA GLY A 180 13.04 9.54 30.69
C GLY A 180 13.55 8.17 30.27
N SER A 181 12.70 7.15 30.34
CA SER A 181 13.03 5.76 29.97
C SER A 181 12.79 5.43 28.50
N HIS A 182 12.58 6.41 27.63
CA HIS A 182 12.26 6.20 26.23
C HIS A 182 13.13 7.07 25.32
N THR A 183 13.46 6.52 24.14
CA THR A 183 14.17 7.26 23.08
C THR A 183 13.32 7.30 21.82
N TRP A 184 13.20 8.48 21.23
CA TRP A 184 12.59 8.67 19.93
C TRP A 184 13.67 8.62 18.85
N ILE A 185 13.46 7.75 17.85
CA ILE A 185 14.41 7.54 16.76
C ILE A 185 13.64 7.61 15.44
N ARG A 186 14.19 8.37 14.50
CA ARG A 186 13.76 8.35 13.10
C ARG A 186 14.59 7.32 12.36
N VAL A 187 13.93 6.43 11.63
CA VAL A 187 14.57 5.44 10.79
C VAL A 187 14.00 5.48 9.38
N SER A 188 14.84 5.11 8.40
CA SER A 188 14.38 4.90 7.04
C SER A 188 14.83 3.56 6.50
N LEU A 189 14.04 3.01 5.59
CA LEU A 189 14.31 1.79 4.85
C LEU A 189 13.58 1.82 3.50
N HIS A 190 14.06 1.06 2.53
CA HIS A 190 13.45 0.92 1.20
C HIS A 190 12.69 -0.40 1.05
N GLU A 191 12.86 -1.33 1.97
CA GLU A 191 12.12 -2.60 2.03
C GLU A 191 10.79 -2.46 2.79
N GLY A 192 10.04 -3.53 2.88
CA GLY A 192 8.77 -3.57 3.58
C GLY A 192 8.43 -4.99 4.03
N ARG A 193 9.41 -5.71 4.59
CA ARG A 193 9.21 -7.04 5.15
C ARG A 193 8.23 -6.98 6.33
N ASN A 194 7.65 -8.12 6.66
CA ASN A 194 6.72 -8.18 7.78
C ASN A 194 7.39 -7.72 9.08
N ARG A 195 6.81 -6.70 9.73
CA ARG A 195 7.27 -6.12 11.01
C ARG A 195 8.77 -5.77 11.07
N GLU A 196 9.38 -5.45 9.94
CA GLU A 196 10.82 -5.27 9.77
C GLU A 196 11.43 -4.30 10.80
N VAL A 197 10.89 -3.09 10.93
CA VAL A 197 11.36 -2.09 11.91
C VAL A 197 11.34 -2.65 13.34
N ARG A 198 10.31 -3.39 13.72
CA ARG A 198 10.21 -3.98 15.06
C ARG A 198 11.22 -5.09 15.24
N ARG A 199 11.34 -6.00 14.27
CA ARG A 199 12.30 -7.13 14.32
C ARG A 199 13.74 -6.64 14.40
N LEU A 200 14.10 -5.60 13.68
CA LEU A 200 15.44 -5.01 13.72
C LEU A 200 15.79 -4.54 15.14
N PHE A 201 14.92 -3.80 15.80
CA PHE A 201 15.17 -3.38 17.18
C PHE A 201 15.04 -4.52 18.19
N GLU A 202 14.10 -5.46 17.99
CA GLU A 202 13.92 -6.63 18.85
C GLU A 202 15.15 -7.56 18.80
N HIS A 203 15.81 -7.67 17.63
CA HIS A 203 17.07 -8.41 17.48
C HIS A 203 18.17 -7.88 18.41
N GLU A 204 18.24 -6.56 18.59
CA GLU A 204 19.19 -5.89 19.49
C GLU A 204 18.67 -5.76 20.94
N GLY A 205 17.55 -6.41 21.27
CA GLY A 205 16.98 -6.44 22.63
C GLY A 205 16.15 -5.21 23.00
N PHE A 206 15.77 -4.36 22.03
CA PHE A 206 14.97 -3.15 22.27
C PHE A 206 13.51 -3.34 21.89
N VAL A 207 12.61 -2.93 22.78
CA VAL A 207 11.16 -3.02 22.54
C VAL A 207 10.63 -1.73 21.91
N VAL A 208 10.01 -1.84 20.75
CA VAL A 208 9.32 -0.74 20.08
C VAL A 208 7.94 -0.51 20.72
N SER A 209 7.82 0.53 21.53
CA SER A 209 6.58 0.90 22.22
C SER A 209 5.58 1.68 21.34
N ARG A 210 6.08 2.52 20.40
CA ARG A 210 5.28 3.20 19.37
C ARG A 210 5.99 3.14 18.04
N LEU A 211 5.22 3.01 16.97
CA LEU A 211 5.72 3.03 15.59
C LEU A 211 4.74 3.82 14.73
N THR A 212 5.26 4.87 14.09
CA THR A 212 4.46 5.73 13.23
C THR A 212 5.18 5.93 11.91
N ARG A 213 4.56 5.53 10.79
CA ARG A 213 5.11 5.85 9.46
C ARG A 213 4.84 7.31 9.14
N ILE A 214 5.90 8.09 8.95
CA ILE A 214 5.83 9.54 8.74
C ILE A 214 6.07 9.94 7.27
N ARG A 215 6.66 9.05 6.44
CA ARG A 215 6.91 9.29 5.01
C ARG A 215 6.76 8.01 4.21
N TYR A 216 6.30 8.16 2.97
CA TYR A 216 6.28 7.13 1.95
C TYR A 216 6.63 7.76 0.59
N GLY A 217 7.83 7.48 0.07
CA GLY A 217 8.38 8.15 -1.11
C GLY A 217 8.46 9.67 -0.92
N SER A 218 7.83 10.41 -1.81
CA SER A 218 7.74 11.88 -1.76
C SER A 218 6.69 12.41 -0.77
N VAL A 219 5.80 11.56 -0.26
CA VAL A 219 4.66 11.99 0.56
C VAL A 219 5.00 11.94 2.04
N GLU A 220 4.81 13.05 2.73
CA GLU A 220 4.95 13.17 4.19
C GLU A 220 3.59 13.18 4.88
N LEU A 221 3.55 12.65 6.11
CA LEU A 221 2.38 12.78 6.98
C LEU A 221 2.30 14.23 7.50
N PRO A 222 1.25 15.00 7.15
CA PRO A 222 1.10 16.36 7.66
C PRO A 222 0.95 16.36 9.18
N ARG A 223 1.62 17.27 9.86
CA ARG A 223 1.60 17.37 11.33
C ARG A 223 0.21 17.72 11.90
N ASP A 224 -0.58 18.44 11.12
CA ASP A 224 -1.95 18.88 11.45
C ASP A 224 -3.01 17.83 11.11
N LEU A 225 -2.68 16.80 10.34
CA LEU A 225 -3.62 15.74 10.01
C LEU A 225 -3.83 14.80 11.21
N ARG A 226 -4.99 14.88 11.82
CA ARG A 226 -5.35 14.03 12.98
C ARG A 226 -5.45 12.56 12.58
N ALA A 227 -5.28 11.67 13.56
CA ALA A 227 -5.54 10.24 13.38
C ALA A 227 -6.96 10.01 12.85
N SER A 228 -7.11 9.04 11.94
CA SER A 228 -8.31 8.77 11.13
C SER A 228 -8.68 9.88 10.12
N GLY A 229 -7.86 10.93 9.98
CA GLY A 229 -8.04 11.95 8.96
C GLY A 229 -7.54 11.51 7.59
N CYS A 230 -8.13 12.09 6.55
CA CYS A 230 -7.76 11.88 5.15
C CYS A 230 -7.38 13.18 4.47
N LYS A 231 -6.50 13.12 3.47
CA LYS A 231 -6.15 14.22 2.58
C LYS A 231 -5.97 13.68 1.16
N ASN A 232 -6.66 14.24 0.19
CA ASN A 232 -6.37 13.97 -1.22
C ASN A 232 -5.05 14.62 -1.60
N LEU A 233 -4.20 13.90 -2.33
CA LEU A 233 -3.00 14.46 -2.91
C LEU A 233 -3.36 15.35 -4.11
N THR A 234 -2.59 16.41 -4.28
CA THR A 234 -2.65 17.26 -5.49
C THR A 234 -2.09 16.52 -6.71
N ARG A 235 -2.42 17.01 -7.91
CA ARG A 235 -1.86 16.45 -9.15
C ARG A 235 -0.33 16.46 -9.17
N ALA A 236 0.30 17.49 -8.61
CA ALA A 236 1.77 17.59 -8.54
C ALA A 236 2.35 16.51 -7.61
N GLU A 237 1.74 16.30 -6.42
CA GLU A 237 2.15 15.22 -5.49
C GLU A 237 1.95 13.83 -6.11
N ILE A 238 0.86 13.62 -6.87
CA ILE A 238 0.60 12.36 -7.59
C ILE A 238 1.63 12.13 -8.69
N SER A 239 1.94 13.16 -9.49
CA SER A 239 2.94 13.07 -10.56
C SER A 239 4.33 12.75 -10.01
N GLU A 240 4.73 13.38 -8.92
CA GLU A 240 6.01 13.09 -8.27
C GLU A 240 6.06 11.66 -7.72
N LEU A 241 4.98 11.19 -7.12
CA LEU A 241 4.86 9.82 -6.63
C LEU A 241 4.90 8.80 -7.78
N ALA A 242 4.24 9.09 -8.92
CA ALA A 242 4.24 8.28 -10.13
C ALA A 242 5.66 8.20 -10.74
N ARG A 243 6.36 9.33 -10.81
CA ARG A 243 7.75 9.39 -11.26
C ARG A 243 8.67 8.50 -10.43
N LEU A 244 8.56 8.53 -9.11
CA LEU A 244 9.30 7.63 -8.21
C LEU A 244 8.96 6.16 -8.45
N ALA A 245 7.74 5.87 -8.87
CA ALA A 245 7.28 4.52 -9.20
C ALA A 245 7.67 4.08 -10.63
N GLY A 246 8.39 4.91 -11.39
CA GLY A 246 8.77 4.63 -12.78
C GLY A 246 7.59 4.65 -13.75
N ILE A 247 6.58 5.49 -13.46
CA ILE A 247 5.44 5.76 -14.34
C ILE A 247 5.63 7.17 -14.89
N GLU A 248 5.73 7.29 -16.22
CA GLU A 248 5.80 8.57 -16.97
C GLU A 248 4.41 9.16 -17.20
#